data_6f697c0686041220b4f8573a84c6db68
#
_entry.id   6f697c0686041220b4f8573a84c6db68
#
_cell.length_a   1.000
_cell.length_b   1.000
_cell.length_c   1.000
_cell.angle_alpha   90.00
_cell.angle_beta   90.00
_cell.angle_gamma   90.00
#
_symmetry.space_group_name_H-M   'P 1'
#
loop_
_entity.id
_entity.type
_entity.pdbx_description
1 polymer ?
#
loop_
_entity_poly.entity_id
_entity_poly.type
_entity_poly.pdbx_seq_one_letter_code
_entity_poly.pdbx_strand_id
1 'polypeptide(L)'
;MNCPWCETLVMSHSTFALGSLAGLAALLDDRETLVRPDDGDVVIVPTAAAFTGITESALAIAAVFDGYDLRVEALMAGDRLALSDPYFARRIGEADLVILGDGSPLHARSVWRATDVGAAIAASTTLVAIGSVATVLGEVMIDPRGGAPTTGLGYRSGAALCVATGDDQMARTRSLLTSDVALVALGPTGIVHHDNNGWRVVRGDVVVTRGQDQATL
;
A
#
# COMPACT_ATOMS: atom_id res chain seq x y z
N MET A 1 15.50 29.85 27.98
CA MET A 1 16.30 29.82 26.74
C MET A 1 15.58 28.90 25.77
N ASN A 2 14.79 29.47 24.83
CA ASN A 2 14.13 28.70 23.78
C ASN A 2 15.17 28.37 22.70
N CYS A 3 15.40 27.09 22.45
CA CYS A 3 16.26 26.64 21.35
C CYS A 3 15.51 26.85 20.02
N PRO A 4 15.98 27.75 19.10
CA PRO A 4 15.29 28.02 17.85
C PRO A 4 15.43 26.90 16.80
N TRP A 5 16.09 25.79 17.12
CA TRP A 5 16.40 24.68 16.20
C TRP A 5 15.67 23.37 16.53
N CYS A 6 14.68 23.42 17.43
CA CYS A 6 13.82 22.26 17.71
C CYS A 6 12.54 22.31 16.86
N GLU A 7 12.67 22.57 15.56
CA GLU A 7 11.65 22.13 14.61
C GLU A 7 11.75 20.63 14.52
N THR A 8 10.87 19.95 15.22
CA THR A 8 10.61 18.53 15.01
C THR A 8 10.21 18.39 13.53
N LEU A 9 11.12 17.92 12.69
CA LEU A 9 10.80 17.47 11.34
C LEU A 9 9.71 16.40 11.51
N VAL A 10 8.46 16.80 11.35
CA VAL A 10 7.36 15.85 11.22
C VAL A 10 7.60 15.14 9.90
N MET A 11 8.18 13.95 9.98
CA MET A 11 8.36 13.09 8.82
C MET A 11 6.96 12.85 8.23
N SER A 12 6.71 13.45 7.07
CA SER A 12 5.45 13.26 6.36
C SER A 12 5.47 11.88 5.73
N HIS A 13 4.65 10.98 6.25
CA HIS A 13 4.44 9.68 5.61
C HIS A 13 3.52 9.84 4.40
N SER A 14 4.00 9.45 3.24
CA SER A 14 3.25 9.45 1.98
C SER A 14 2.92 8.01 1.58
N THR A 15 1.65 7.65 1.48
CA THR A 15 1.25 6.29 1.12
C THR A 15 0.28 6.31 -0.05
N PHE A 16 0.59 5.56 -1.09
CA PHE A 16 -0.26 5.39 -2.26
C PHE A 16 -0.85 3.98 -2.28
N ALA A 17 -2.13 3.87 -2.61
CA ALA A 17 -2.75 2.60 -2.94
C ALA A 17 -3.24 2.65 -4.38
N LEU A 18 -2.85 1.64 -5.15
CA LEU A 18 -3.09 1.53 -6.59
C LEU A 18 -3.98 0.32 -6.87
N GLY A 19 -4.94 0.47 -7.77
CA GLY A 19 -5.79 -0.64 -8.18
C GLY A 19 -5.07 -1.72 -8.99
N SER A 20 -3.96 -1.37 -9.66
CA SER A 20 -3.12 -2.31 -10.40
C SER A 20 -1.71 -1.76 -10.63
N LEU A 21 -0.83 -2.60 -11.18
CA LEU A 21 0.53 -2.22 -11.57
C LEU A 21 0.57 -1.08 -12.60
N ALA A 22 -0.44 -0.97 -13.47
CA ALA A 22 -0.52 0.12 -14.44
C ALA A 22 -0.57 1.52 -13.78
N GLY A 23 -1.12 1.60 -12.57
CA GLY A 23 -1.11 2.82 -11.77
C GLY A 23 0.29 3.27 -11.34
N LEU A 24 1.23 2.34 -11.19
CA LEU A 24 2.59 2.66 -10.75
C LEU A 24 3.34 3.49 -11.80
N ALA A 25 3.30 3.12 -13.07
CA ALA A 25 3.92 3.91 -14.14
C ALA A 25 3.34 5.33 -14.19
N ALA A 26 2.01 5.45 -14.14
CA ALA A 26 1.32 6.73 -14.12
C ALA A 26 1.67 7.59 -12.88
N LEU A 27 1.94 6.96 -11.75
CA LEU A 27 2.37 7.65 -10.53
C LEU A 27 3.83 8.12 -10.61
N LEU A 28 4.72 7.31 -11.20
CA LEU A 28 6.14 7.66 -11.38
C LEU A 28 6.34 8.83 -12.36
N ASP A 29 5.48 8.96 -13.36
CA ASP A 29 5.50 10.08 -14.31
C ASP A 29 4.98 11.39 -13.69
N ASP A 30 4.21 11.31 -12.61
CA ASP A 30 3.60 12.45 -11.92
C ASP A 30 4.48 12.93 -10.75
N ARG A 31 5.49 13.74 -11.06
CA ARG A 31 6.43 14.28 -10.05
C ARG A 31 5.82 15.26 -9.06
N GLU A 32 4.64 15.81 -9.34
CA GLU A 32 3.91 16.66 -8.41
C GLU A 32 3.24 15.84 -7.31
N THR A 33 2.77 14.66 -7.68
CA THR A 33 2.09 13.74 -6.74
C THR A 33 3.07 12.85 -5.99
N LEU A 34 4.05 12.26 -6.67
CA LEU A 34 5.10 11.44 -6.06
C LEU A 34 6.45 12.15 -6.15
N VAL A 35 6.86 12.75 -5.04
CA VAL A 35 8.22 13.27 -4.90
C VAL A 35 9.18 12.09 -4.74
N ARG A 36 10.00 11.85 -5.75
CA ARG A 36 11.05 10.82 -5.73
C ARG A 36 12.41 11.47 -5.89
N PRO A 37 13.45 11.00 -5.19
CA PRO A 37 14.82 11.44 -5.45
C PRO A 37 15.25 11.00 -6.85
N ASP A 38 16.19 11.75 -7.46
CA ASP A 38 16.67 11.44 -8.81
C ASP A 38 17.56 10.18 -8.84
N ASP A 39 18.21 9.82 -7.71
CA ASP A 39 19.11 8.67 -7.53
C ASP A 39 18.70 7.79 -6.32
N GLY A 40 17.38 7.71 -6.05
CA GLY A 40 16.84 7.09 -4.84
C GLY A 40 16.89 5.57 -4.83
N ASP A 41 16.66 5.04 -3.63
CA ASP A 41 16.59 3.62 -3.32
C ASP A 41 15.14 3.14 -3.32
N VAL A 42 14.83 2.17 -4.17
CA VAL A 42 13.52 1.53 -4.28
C VAL A 42 13.60 0.10 -3.77
N VAL A 43 12.78 -0.24 -2.81
CA VAL A 43 12.66 -1.60 -2.29
C VAL A 43 11.30 -2.19 -2.66
N ILE A 44 11.32 -3.34 -3.36
CA ILE A 44 10.13 -4.11 -3.71
C ILE A 44 9.95 -5.24 -2.69
N VAL A 45 8.75 -5.34 -2.12
CA VAL A 45 8.35 -6.38 -1.17
C VAL A 45 7.25 -7.25 -1.80
N PRO A 46 7.62 -8.31 -2.54
CA PRO A 46 6.68 -9.13 -3.29
C PRO A 46 6.05 -10.26 -2.46
N THR A 47 6.15 -10.22 -1.14
CA THR A 47 5.69 -11.28 -0.21
C THR A 47 4.24 -11.72 -0.45
N ALA A 48 3.35 -10.80 -0.83
CA ALA A 48 1.95 -11.12 -1.12
C ALA A 48 1.79 -12.12 -2.28
N ALA A 49 2.76 -12.15 -3.21
CA ALA A 49 2.80 -13.04 -4.37
C ALA A 49 3.37 -14.45 -4.07
N ALA A 50 3.54 -14.83 -2.80
CA ALA A 50 4.15 -16.11 -2.40
C ALA A 50 3.52 -17.35 -3.06
N PHE A 51 2.24 -17.29 -3.41
CA PHE A 51 1.51 -18.42 -4.04
C PHE A 51 1.27 -18.23 -5.54
N THR A 52 1.61 -17.08 -6.11
CA THR A 52 1.36 -16.75 -7.52
C THR A 52 2.63 -16.48 -8.32
N GLY A 53 3.78 -16.37 -7.65
CA GLY A 53 5.08 -16.14 -8.28
C GLY A 53 5.73 -14.86 -7.75
N ILE A 54 6.62 -15.03 -6.75
CA ILE A 54 7.37 -13.90 -6.15
C ILE A 54 8.29 -13.26 -7.20
N THR A 55 8.99 -14.09 -7.97
CA THR A 55 9.95 -13.63 -8.98
C THR A 55 9.27 -12.86 -10.09
N GLU A 56 8.18 -13.38 -10.61
CA GLU A 56 7.38 -12.75 -11.66
C GLU A 56 6.81 -11.41 -11.19
N SER A 57 6.29 -11.36 -9.97
CA SER A 57 5.79 -10.12 -9.37
C SER A 57 6.91 -9.09 -9.21
N ALA A 58 8.06 -9.49 -8.69
CA ALA A 58 9.21 -8.62 -8.51
C ALA A 58 9.72 -8.06 -9.84
N LEU A 59 9.88 -8.91 -10.86
CA LEU A 59 10.34 -8.51 -12.18
C LEU A 59 9.36 -7.58 -12.88
N ALA A 60 8.06 -7.84 -12.79
CA ALA A 60 7.04 -6.98 -13.37
C ALA A 60 7.04 -5.58 -12.74
N ILE A 61 7.23 -5.48 -11.42
CA ILE A 61 7.35 -4.19 -10.74
C ILE A 61 8.67 -3.51 -11.10
N ALA A 62 9.78 -4.23 -11.09
CA ALA A 62 11.11 -3.68 -11.41
C ALA A 62 11.15 -3.10 -12.85
N ALA A 63 10.51 -3.75 -13.80
CA ALA A 63 10.44 -3.30 -15.19
C ALA A 63 9.77 -1.91 -15.35
N VAL A 64 8.90 -1.50 -14.42
CA VAL A 64 8.29 -0.16 -14.44
C VAL A 64 9.34 0.93 -14.18
N PHE A 65 10.45 0.57 -13.54
CA PHE A 65 11.54 1.50 -13.23
C PHE A 65 12.62 1.55 -14.33
N ASP A 66 12.47 0.79 -15.41
CA ASP A 66 13.40 0.84 -16.53
C ASP A 66 13.47 2.27 -17.12
N GLY A 67 14.68 2.79 -17.23
CA GLY A 67 14.91 4.15 -17.74
C GLY A 67 14.91 5.26 -16.67
N TYR A 68 14.64 4.92 -15.41
CA TYR A 68 14.86 5.83 -14.28
C TYR A 68 16.22 5.56 -13.63
N ASP A 69 16.90 6.63 -13.16
CA ASP A 69 18.16 6.53 -12.42
C ASP A 69 17.87 6.21 -10.94
N LEU A 70 17.41 4.97 -10.68
CA LEU A 70 17.01 4.49 -9.36
C LEU A 70 17.64 3.13 -9.09
N ARG A 71 18.05 2.91 -7.84
CA ARG A 71 18.49 1.59 -7.38
C ARG A 71 17.28 0.78 -6.95
N VAL A 72 16.99 -0.29 -7.68
CA VAL A 72 15.82 -1.13 -7.41
C VAL A 72 16.28 -2.48 -6.86
N GLU A 73 15.81 -2.82 -5.68
CA GLU A 73 16.07 -4.11 -5.03
C GLU A 73 14.76 -4.80 -4.67
N ALA A 74 14.64 -6.10 -5.00
CA ALA A 74 13.51 -6.92 -4.60
C ALA A 74 13.89 -7.83 -3.43
N LEU A 75 13.16 -7.73 -2.33
CA LEU A 75 13.33 -8.56 -1.14
C LEU A 75 12.56 -9.88 -1.32
N MET A 76 13.26 -10.89 -1.86
CA MET A 76 12.71 -12.17 -2.33
C MET A 76 12.37 -13.12 -1.18
N ALA A 77 11.49 -12.72 -0.26
CA ALA A 77 11.05 -13.52 0.86
C ALA A 77 9.53 -13.68 0.89
N GLY A 78 9.08 -14.93 0.89
CA GLY A 78 7.65 -15.28 0.80
C GLY A 78 7.01 -15.68 2.12
N ASP A 79 7.77 -15.89 3.18
CA ASP A 79 7.25 -16.38 4.45
C ASP A 79 7.89 -15.67 5.66
N ARG A 80 7.28 -15.93 6.84
CA ARG A 80 7.70 -15.27 8.09
C ARG A 80 9.10 -15.66 8.55
N LEU A 81 9.53 -16.88 8.26
CA LEU A 81 10.86 -17.36 8.67
C LEU A 81 11.95 -16.67 7.84
N ALA A 82 11.76 -16.61 6.52
CA ALA A 82 12.68 -15.89 5.64
C ALA A 82 12.78 -14.42 6.05
N LEU A 83 11.64 -13.75 6.31
CA LEU A 83 11.59 -12.33 6.73
C LEU A 83 12.07 -12.09 8.18
N SER A 84 12.44 -13.12 8.94
CA SER A 84 13.02 -12.94 10.28
C SER A 84 14.48 -12.47 10.26
N ASP A 85 15.16 -12.51 9.11
CA ASP A 85 16.48 -11.92 8.96
C ASP A 85 16.38 -10.37 9.11
N PRO A 86 17.13 -9.77 10.05
CA PRO A 86 17.14 -8.32 10.27
C PRO A 86 17.51 -7.49 9.03
N TYR A 87 18.15 -8.12 8.04
CA TYR A 87 18.47 -7.48 6.77
C TYR A 87 17.21 -6.88 6.11
N PHE A 88 16.09 -7.63 6.07
CA PHE A 88 14.86 -7.18 5.39
C PHE A 88 14.26 -5.93 6.04
N ALA A 89 14.13 -5.93 7.35
CA ALA A 89 13.58 -4.77 8.07
C ALA A 89 14.47 -3.53 7.90
N ARG A 90 15.81 -3.71 7.98
CA ARG A 90 16.78 -2.64 7.76
C ARG A 90 16.67 -2.07 6.35
N ARG A 91 16.66 -2.92 5.31
CA ARG A 91 16.58 -2.46 3.92
C ARG A 91 15.28 -1.69 3.62
N ILE A 92 14.15 -2.12 4.19
CA ILE A 92 12.88 -1.38 4.08
C ILE A 92 12.99 -0.02 4.78
N GLY A 93 13.61 0.04 5.95
CA GLY A 93 13.78 1.29 6.71
C GLY A 93 14.75 2.30 6.08
N GLU A 94 15.67 1.83 5.24
CA GLU A 94 16.66 2.66 4.51
C GLU A 94 16.15 3.14 3.15
N ALA A 95 15.06 2.56 2.63
CA ALA A 95 14.55 2.86 1.30
C ALA A 95 13.82 4.22 1.22
N ASP A 96 14.03 4.94 0.13
CA ASP A 96 13.28 6.16 -0.19
C ASP A 96 11.87 5.85 -0.65
N LEU A 97 11.68 4.69 -1.30
CA LEU A 97 10.39 4.22 -1.81
C LEU A 97 10.24 2.72 -1.58
N VAL A 98 9.17 2.33 -0.89
CA VAL A 98 8.82 0.93 -0.66
C VAL A 98 7.59 0.56 -1.48
N ILE A 99 7.70 -0.52 -2.27
CA ILE A 99 6.61 -1.03 -3.11
C ILE A 99 6.13 -2.38 -2.57
N LEU A 100 4.88 -2.46 -2.17
CA LEU A 100 4.22 -3.72 -1.83
C LEU A 100 3.58 -4.31 -3.08
N GLY A 101 4.07 -5.47 -3.52
CA GLY A 101 3.56 -6.18 -4.70
C GLY A 101 2.17 -6.77 -4.48
N ASP A 102 1.38 -6.86 -5.58
CA ASP A 102 0.06 -7.48 -5.55
C ASP A 102 0.12 -8.98 -5.21
N GLY A 103 -0.98 -9.51 -4.70
CA GLY A 103 -1.11 -10.94 -4.37
C GLY A 103 -2.11 -11.20 -3.25
N SER A 104 -1.81 -12.17 -2.39
CA SER A 104 -2.70 -12.55 -1.29
C SER A 104 -2.58 -11.61 -0.08
N PRO A 105 -3.58 -10.76 0.21
CA PRO A 105 -3.54 -9.87 1.37
C PRO A 105 -3.62 -10.66 2.69
N LEU A 106 -4.32 -11.78 2.73
CA LEU A 106 -4.37 -12.63 3.92
C LEU A 106 -3.00 -13.21 4.26
N HIS A 107 -2.24 -13.60 3.24
CA HIS A 107 -0.87 -14.06 3.43
C HIS A 107 0.04 -12.93 3.88
N ALA A 108 0.06 -11.81 3.19
CA ALA A 108 0.85 -10.63 3.55
C ALA A 108 0.59 -10.20 5.00
N ARG A 109 -0.69 -10.10 5.40
CA ARG A 109 -1.08 -9.81 6.78
C ARG A 109 -0.52 -10.81 7.78
N SER A 110 -0.60 -12.12 7.48
CA SER A 110 -0.10 -13.17 8.38
C SER A 110 1.41 -13.12 8.57
N VAL A 111 2.13 -12.73 7.53
CA VAL A 111 3.59 -12.66 7.53
C VAL A 111 4.09 -11.37 8.19
N TRP A 112 3.47 -10.22 7.91
CA TRP A 112 3.96 -8.92 8.40
C TRP A 112 3.45 -8.55 9.80
N ARG A 113 2.34 -9.14 10.26
CA ARG A 113 1.75 -8.78 11.56
C ARG A 113 2.70 -9.07 12.71
N ALA A 114 2.99 -8.05 13.53
CA ALA A 114 3.86 -8.11 14.71
C ALA A 114 5.27 -8.67 14.38
N THR A 115 5.87 -8.17 13.29
CA THR A 115 7.25 -8.44 12.88
C THR A 115 8.00 -7.13 12.66
N ASP A 116 9.35 -7.19 12.69
CA ASP A 116 10.21 -6.04 12.41
C ASP A 116 10.01 -5.53 10.98
N VAL A 117 9.80 -6.43 10.00
CA VAL A 117 9.46 -6.07 8.62
C VAL A 117 8.14 -5.31 8.58
N GLY A 118 7.10 -5.79 9.29
CA GLY A 118 5.83 -5.08 9.36
C GLY A 118 5.96 -3.69 9.99
N ALA A 119 6.78 -3.55 11.04
CA ALA A 119 7.08 -2.26 11.65
C ALA A 119 7.83 -1.33 10.69
N ALA A 120 8.80 -1.84 9.94
CA ALA A 120 9.54 -1.07 8.94
C ALA A 120 8.63 -0.59 7.79
N ILE A 121 7.72 -1.45 7.28
CA ILE A 121 6.72 -1.06 6.28
C ILE A 121 5.81 0.05 6.82
N ALA A 122 5.33 -0.08 8.06
CA ALA A 122 4.48 0.94 8.69
C ALA A 122 5.16 2.29 8.82
N ALA A 123 6.48 2.28 9.08
CA ALA A 123 7.32 3.47 9.27
C ALA A 123 7.91 4.04 7.98
N SER A 124 7.70 3.40 6.81
CA SER A 124 8.24 3.88 5.53
C SER A 124 7.78 5.30 5.22
N THR A 125 8.70 6.16 4.80
CA THR A 125 8.42 7.55 4.42
C THR A 125 7.52 7.61 3.19
N THR A 126 7.87 6.85 2.14
CA THR A 126 7.04 6.71 0.94
C THR A 126 6.71 5.25 0.71
N LEU A 127 5.43 4.93 0.69
CA LEU A 127 4.90 3.57 0.54
C LEU A 127 3.93 3.50 -0.63
N VAL A 128 4.07 2.52 -1.48
CA VAL A 128 3.11 2.21 -2.56
C VAL A 128 2.62 0.77 -2.38
N ALA A 129 1.31 0.58 -2.32
CA ALA A 129 0.68 -0.74 -2.28
C ALA A 129 -0.12 -0.99 -3.55
N ILE A 130 0.16 -2.08 -4.25
CA ILE A 130 -0.42 -2.41 -5.56
C ILE A 130 -1.49 -3.49 -5.42
N GLY A 131 -2.65 -3.25 -5.99
CA GLY A 131 -3.71 -4.23 -6.09
C GLY A 131 -4.29 -4.66 -4.74
N SER A 132 -4.55 -5.93 -4.60
CA SER A 132 -5.24 -6.51 -3.43
C SER A 132 -4.49 -6.33 -2.12
N VAL A 133 -3.16 -6.19 -2.15
CA VAL A 133 -2.37 -5.97 -0.93
C VAL A 133 -2.70 -4.64 -0.25
N ALA A 134 -3.19 -3.65 -0.98
CA ALA A 134 -3.57 -2.35 -0.42
C ALA A 134 -4.60 -2.47 0.72
N THR A 135 -5.46 -3.51 0.69
CA THR A 135 -6.48 -3.70 1.73
C THR A 135 -5.91 -3.92 3.13
N VAL A 136 -4.66 -4.43 3.26
CA VAL A 136 -4.06 -4.70 4.58
C VAL A 136 -3.63 -3.43 5.32
N LEU A 137 -3.49 -2.30 4.60
CA LEU A 137 -2.98 -1.05 5.15
C LEU A 137 -3.92 -0.46 6.21
N GLY A 138 -5.22 -0.60 6.02
CA GLY A 138 -6.25 -0.08 6.92
C GLY A 138 -6.35 -0.86 8.24
N GLU A 139 -7.09 -0.31 9.18
CA GLU A 139 -7.54 -1.02 10.39
C GLU A 139 -8.55 -2.11 10.04
N VAL A 140 -9.38 -1.82 9.04
CA VAL A 140 -10.33 -2.76 8.44
C VAL A 140 -9.80 -3.21 7.09
N MET A 141 -9.61 -4.51 6.95
CA MET A 141 -9.24 -5.19 5.72
C MET A 141 -10.47 -5.87 5.13
N ILE A 142 -10.65 -5.81 3.83
CA ILE A 142 -11.70 -6.54 3.12
C ILE A 142 -11.17 -7.89 2.63
N ASP A 143 -11.81 -8.98 3.03
CA ASP A 143 -11.44 -10.32 2.56
C ASP A 143 -11.75 -10.43 1.05
N PRO A 144 -10.76 -10.66 0.19
CA PRO A 144 -10.98 -10.70 -1.27
C PRO A 144 -11.86 -11.86 -1.73
N ARG A 145 -12.03 -12.91 -0.90
CA ARG A 145 -12.84 -14.09 -1.25
C ARG A 145 -14.34 -13.84 -1.19
N GLY A 146 -14.79 -13.00 -0.26
CA GLY A 146 -16.23 -12.83 -0.04
C GLY A 146 -16.64 -11.42 0.39
N GLY A 147 -15.72 -10.46 0.38
CA GLY A 147 -16.01 -9.07 0.72
C GLY A 147 -16.26 -8.79 2.20
N ALA A 148 -16.06 -9.78 3.09
CA ALA A 148 -16.29 -9.57 4.51
C ALA A 148 -15.18 -8.71 5.15
N PRO A 149 -15.55 -7.72 5.99
CA PRO A 149 -14.56 -6.96 6.75
C PRO A 149 -13.90 -7.84 7.81
N THR A 150 -12.59 -7.64 7.99
CA THR A 150 -11.77 -8.26 9.02
C THR A 150 -10.70 -7.29 9.49
N THR A 151 -9.90 -7.64 10.48
CA THR A 151 -8.85 -6.78 11.00
C THR A 151 -7.69 -6.68 10.01
N GLY A 152 -7.28 -5.47 9.62
CA GLY A 152 -6.08 -5.18 8.84
C GLY A 152 -4.82 -5.06 9.69
N LEU A 153 -3.81 -4.37 9.17
CA LEU A 153 -2.56 -4.10 9.89
C LEU A 153 -2.57 -2.73 10.60
N GLY A 154 -3.49 -1.84 10.22
CA GLY A 154 -3.63 -0.52 10.84
C GLY A 154 -2.45 0.42 10.58
N TYR A 155 -1.76 0.26 9.47
CA TYR A 155 -0.65 1.14 9.09
C TYR A 155 -1.13 2.54 8.69
N ARG A 156 -2.34 2.61 8.12
CA ARG A 156 -3.00 3.85 7.70
C ARG A 156 -4.48 3.79 8.09
N SER A 157 -4.94 4.78 8.83
CA SER A 157 -6.33 4.87 9.31
C SER A 157 -7.25 5.57 8.33
N GLY A 158 -8.55 5.58 8.63
CA GLY A 158 -9.57 6.43 7.98
C GLY A 158 -10.31 5.78 6.81
N ALA A 159 -9.84 4.65 6.26
CA ALA A 159 -10.56 3.95 5.21
C ALA A 159 -10.27 2.44 5.20
N ALA A 160 -11.24 1.68 4.68
CA ALA A 160 -11.06 0.30 4.24
C ALA A 160 -10.84 0.30 2.72
N LEU A 161 -9.69 -0.19 2.28
CA LEU A 161 -9.35 -0.26 0.86
C LEU A 161 -9.68 -1.63 0.29
N CYS A 162 -10.13 -1.68 -0.96
CA CYS A 162 -10.24 -2.92 -1.72
C CYS A 162 -10.04 -2.66 -3.22
N VAL A 163 -9.70 -3.70 -3.98
CA VAL A 163 -9.82 -3.67 -5.43
C VAL A 163 -11.29 -3.83 -5.79
N ALA A 164 -11.77 -3.06 -6.75
CA ALA A 164 -13.14 -3.16 -7.22
C ALA A 164 -13.42 -4.56 -7.77
N THR A 165 -14.49 -5.17 -7.29
CA THR A 165 -14.98 -6.49 -7.69
C THR A 165 -16.38 -6.37 -8.28
N GLY A 166 -17.01 -7.50 -8.59
CA GLY A 166 -18.40 -7.48 -9.09
C GLY A 166 -19.40 -6.81 -8.12
N ASP A 167 -20.46 -6.25 -8.67
CA ASP A 167 -21.45 -5.42 -7.95
C ASP A 167 -22.04 -6.13 -6.73
N ASP A 168 -22.33 -7.42 -6.82
CA ASP A 168 -22.89 -8.20 -5.71
C ASP A 168 -21.93 -8.29 -4.51
N GLN A 169 -20.64 -8.50 -4.77
CA GLN A 169 -19.63 -8.53 -3.72
C GLN A 169 -19.45 -7.14 -3.09
N MET A 170 -19.43 -6.10 -3.91
CA MET A 170 -19.32 -4.73 -3.42
C MET A 170 -20.54 -4.32 -2.59
N ALA A 171 -21.75 -4.69 -3.02
CA ALA A 171 -22.97 -4.46 -2.26
C ALA A 171 -22.94 -5.18 -0.89
N ARG A 172 -22.49 -6.45 -0.88
CA ARG A 172 -22.30 -7.20 0.35
C ARG A 172 -21.27 -6.55 1.27
N THR A 173 -20.11 -6.14 0.74
CA THR A 173 -19.07 -5.46 1.53
C THR A 173 -19.63 -4.21 2.21
N ARG A 174 -20.34 -3.37 1.45
CA ARG A 174 -20.99 -2.15 1.99
C ARG A 174 -21.98 -2.47 3.12
N SER A 175 -22.78 -3.53 2.96
CA SER A 175 -23.78 -3.92 3.98
C SER A 175 -23.16 -4.45 5.29
N LEU A 176 -21.91 -4.89 5.26
CA LEU A 176 -21.19 -5.44 6.40
C LEU A 176 -20.29 -4.42 7.10
N LEU A 177 -19.97 -3.30 6.44
CA LEU A 177 -19.19 -2.22 7.03
C LEU A 177 -20.09 -1.30 7.87
N THR A 178 -19.53 -0.80 8.96
CA THR A 178 -20.16 0.26 9.76
C THR A 178 -20.10 1.59 8.99
N SER A 179 -21.08 2.46 9.21
CA SER A 179 -21.23 3.73 8.45
C SER A 179 -20.14 4.76 8.72
N ASP A 180 -19.33 4.58 9.76
CA ASP A 180 -18.19 5.42 10.12
C ASP A 180 -16.93 5.09 9.31
N VAL A 181 -16.87 3.90 8.70
CA VAL A 181 -15.73 3.46 7.87
C VAL A 181 -15.99 3.80 6.40
N ALA A 182 -15.11 4.60 5.80
CA ALA A 182 -15.13 4.81 4.36
C ALA A 182 -14.62 3.56 3.65
N LEU A 183 -15.40 3.05 2.68
CA LEU A 183 -14.95 2.01 1.75
C LEU A 183 -14.43 2.66 0.48
N VAL A 184 -13.19 2.37 0.13
CA VAL A 184 -12.53 2.85 -1.09
C VAL A 184 -12.27 1.67 -2.00
N ALA A 185 -13.02 1.59 -3.08
CA ALA A 185 -12.87 0.57 -4.12
C ALA A 185 -12.03 1.13 -5.27
N LEU A 186 -10.88 0.49 -5.50
CA LEU A 186 -9.92 0.85 -6.54
C LEU A 186 -10.19 0.03 -7.79
N GLY A 187 -10.59 0.68 -8.88
CA GLY A 187 -10.55 0.10 -10.22
C GLY A 187 -9.10 0.03 -10.74
N PRO A 188 -8.87 -0.58 -11.91
CA PRO A 188 -7.51 -0.83 -12.41
C PRO A 188 -6.62 0.42 -12.55
N THR A 189 -7.21 1.58 -12.81
CA THR A 189 -6.51 2.87 -12.94
C THR A 189 -6.58 3.74 -11.68
N GLY A 190 -7.28 3.26 -10.65
CA GLY A 190 -7.53 4.01 -9.41
C GLY A 190 -6.26 4.23 -8.61
N ILE A 191 -6.05 5.46 -8.17
CA ILE A 191 -4.94 5.86 -7.28
C ILE A 191 -5.50 6.72 -6.15
N VAL A 192 -5.22 6.33 -4.92
CA VAL A 192 -5.47 7.15 -3.74
C VAL A 192 -4.17 7.39 -2.97
N HIS A 193 -4.12 8.50 -2.30
CA HIS A 193 -2.98 8.94 -1.50
C HIS A 193 -3.41 9.18 -0.06
N HIS A 194 -2.58 8.76 0.88
CA HIS A 194 -2.70 9.06 2.31
C HIS A 194 -1.50 9.86 2.79
N ASP A 195 -1.78 10.95 3.47
CA ASP A 195 -0.80 11.78 4.16
C ASP A 195 -1.32 12.18 5.55
N ASN A 196 -0.75 13.21 6.16
CA ASN A 196 -1.16 13.73 7.48
C ASN A 196 -2.62 14.24 7.52
N ASN A 197 -3.23 14.49 6.36
CA ASN A 197 -4.62 14.95 6.24
C ASN A 197 -5.60 13.78 5.99
N GLY A 198 -5.10 12.54 5.89
CA GLY A 198 -5.86 11.34 5.61
C GLY A 198 -5.84 10.93 4.13
N TRP A 199 -6.82 10.11 3.72
CA TRP A 199 -6.92 9.62 2.36
C TRP A 199 -7.55 10.65 1.42
N ARG A 200 -7.05 10.73 0.19
CA ARG A 200 -7.65 11.50 -0.92
C ARG A 200 -7.54 10.74 -2.23
N VAL A 201 -8.49 10.95 -3.12
CA VAL A 201 -8.43 10.42 -4.49
C VAL A 201 -7.44 11.28 -5.29
N VAL A 202 -6.49 10.61 -5.96
CA VAL A 202 -5.52 11.26 -6.85
C VAL A 202 -6.04 11.24 -8.28
N ARG A 203 -6.37 10.05 -8.79
CA ARG A 203 -6.89 9.89 -10.16
C ARG A 203 -7.53 8.52 -10.37
N GLY A 204 -8.11 8.38 -11.55
CA GLY A 204 -8.57 7.11 -12.09
C GLY A 204 -9.89 6.64 -11.51
N ASP A 205 -10.14 5.35 -11.69
CA ASP A 205 -11.40 4.70 -11.33
C ASP A 205 -11.40 4.36 -9.83
N VAL A 206 -11.99 5.27 -9.04
CA VAL A 206 -12.11 5.14 -7.58
C VAL A 206 -13.55 5.40 -7.15
N VAL A 207 -14.14 4.46 -6.43
CA VAL A 207 -15.46 4.63 -5.82
C VAL A 207 -15.31 4.68 -4.31
N VAL A 208 -15.84 5.75 -3.71
CA VAL A 208 -15.85 5.92 -2.26
C VAL A 208 -17.27 5.88 -1.75
N THR A 209 -17.53 5.06 -0.71
CA THR A 209 -18.84 4.98 -0.07
C THR A 209 -18.71 5.01 1.46
N ARG A 210 -19.76 5.52 2.14
CA ARG A 210 -19.97 5.36 3.58
C ARG A 210 -21.36 4.78 3.79
N GLY A 211 -21.44 3.60 4.39
CA GLY A 211 -22.71 2.84 4.36
C GLY A 211 -23.14 2.55 2.93
N GLN A 212 -24.36 2.94 2.57
CA GLN A 212 -24.92 2.76 1.21
C GLN A 212 -24.72 3.97 0.31
N ASP A 213 -24.28 5.10 0.84
CA ASP A 213 -24.19 6.35 0.13
C ASP A 213 -22.81 6.55 -0.51
N GLN A 214 -22.80 7.23 -1.66
CA GLN A 214 -21.55 7.70 -2.26
C GLN A 214 -20.98 8.81 -1.38
N ALA A 215 -19.65 8.80 -1.18
CA ALA A 215 -18.96 9.72 -0.30
C ALA A 215 -17.70 10.29 -0.96
N THR A 216 -17.12 11.29 -0.32
CA THR A 216 -15.77 11.79 -0.61
C THR A 216 -14.80 11.37 0.50
N LEU A 217 -13.52 11.26 0.19
CA LEU A 217 -12.44 11.07 1.17
C LEU A 217 -12.05 12.39 1.82
#